data_36779d06df81c8d496483c5f9dc3ccb8
#
_entry.id   36779d06df81c8d496483c5f9dc3ccb8
#
_cell.length_a   1.000
_cell.length_b   1.000
_cell.length_c   1.000
_cell.angle_alpha   90.00
_cell.angle_beta   90.00
_cell.angle_gamma   90.00
#
_symmetry.space_group_name_H-M   'P 1'
#
loop_
_entity.id
_entity.type
_entity.pdbx_description
1 polymer ?
#
loop_
_entity_poly.entity_id
_entity_poly.type
_entity_poly.pdbx_seq_one_letter_code
_entity_poly.pdbx_strand_id
1 'polypeptide(L)'
;MASNAEPGPEPGNGPLEASGATPSLWLHLLKLSAIVGSAGLLVAAALAALMDGPAGALSEVLGGLLVMVFFGISLLVGHYVGRNNPSGAIGLFVATYFVKVVGFAVILFAIGRPEWLHSRWFVIGAIVTVVMWQAAELYGFSKARLQTFNDPNSSERTGDV
;
A
#
# COMPACT_ATOMS: atom_id res chain seq x y z
N MET A 1 -64.83 6.85 15.88
CA MET A 1 -63.87 5.78 15.55
C MET A 1 -62.63 6.47 14.96
N ALA A 2 -61.63 6.71 15.80
CA ALA A 2 -60.38 7.32 15.38
C ALA A 2 -59.43 6.20 14.94
N SER A 3 -59.09 6.20 13.67
CA SER A 3 -58.11 5.27 13.08
C SER A 3 -56.69 5.67 13.54
N ASN A 4 -56.10 4.86 14.40
CA ASN A 4 -54.72 4.94 14.74
C ASN A 4 -53.92 4.44 13.51
N ALA A 5 -53.49 5.36 12.64
CA ALA A 5 -52.46 5.07 11.64
C ALA A 5 -51.13 4.95 12.40
N GLU A 6 -50.60 3.76 12.46
CA GLU A 6 -49.19 3.55 12.90
C GLU A 6 -48.27 4.39 12.03
N PRO A 7 -47.35 5.16 12.61
CA PRO A 7 -46.31 5.82 11.81
C PRO A 7 -45.42 4.75 11.16
N GLY A 8 -45.38 4.79 9.85
CA GLY A 8 -44.48 3.91 9.08
C GLY A 8 -43.04 4.07 9.54
N PRO A 9 -42.19 3.06 9.29
CA PRO A 9 -40.79 3.07 9.71
C PRO A 9 -40.09 4.30 9.14
N GLU A 10 -39.52 5.11 10.05
CA GLU A 10 -38.68 6.25 9.69
C GLU A 10 -37.55 5.81 8.76
N PRO A 11 -37.27 6.53 7.66
CA PRO A 11 -36.13 6.21 6.83
C PRO A 11 -34.86 6.34 7.67
N GLY A 12 -34.15 5.22 7.84
CA GLY A 12 -33.09 5.00 8.78
C GLY A 12 -32.02 6.10 8.80
N ASN A 13 -32.00 6.86 9.89
CA ASN A 13 -30.84 7.57 10.40
C ASN A 13 -29.86 6.55 11.03
N GLY A 14 -29.52 5.48 10.31
CA GLY A 14 -28.36 4.69 10.66
C GLY A 14 -27.12 5.57 10.53
N PRO A 15 -26.18 5.51 11.49
CA PRO A 15 -24.89 6.19 11.32
C PRO A 15 -24.32 5.79 9.97
N LEU A 16 -23.94 6.77 9.13
CA LEU A 16 -23.19 6.49 7.91
C LEU A 16 -21.96 5.72 8.35
N GLU A 17 -21.95 4.41 8.15
CA GLU A 17 -20.76 3.61 8.35
C GLU A 17 -19.72 4.19 7.40
N ALA A 18 -18.79 4.95 7.98
CA ALA A 18 -17.62 5.39 7.26
C ALA A 18 -16.99 4.13 6.67
N SER A 19 -17.06 3.99 5.34
CA SER A 19 -16.45 2.88 4.62
C SER A 19 -14.95 2.91 4.87
N GLY A 20 -14.53 2.39 6.01
CA GLY A 20 -13.15 2.08 6.30
C GLY A 20 -12.63 1.17 5.20
N ALA A 21 -11.44 1.42 4.71
CA ALA A 21 -10.82 0.59 3.69
C ALA A 21 -10.98 -0.89 4.07
N THR A 22 -11.73 -1.64 3.25
CA THR A 22 -12.03 -3.04 3.53
C THR A 22 -10.73 -3.83 3.69
N PRO A 23 -10.66 -4.82 4.59
CA PRO A 23 -9.45 -5.64 4.80
C PRO A 23 -8.87 -6.22 3.50
N SER A 24 -9.71 -6.49 2.52
CA SER A 24 -9.31 -6.95 1.18
C SER A 24 -8.51 -5.91 0.38
N LEU A 25 -8.74 -4.61 0.59
CA LEU A 25 -8.03 -3.55 -0.13
C LEU A 25 -6.54 -3.53 0.19
N TRP A 26 -6.17 -3.60 1.48
CA TRP A 26 -4.78 -3.59 1.91
C TRP A 26 -3.99 -4.79 1.38
N LEU A 27 -4.60 -5.97 1.41
CA LEU A 27 -3.97 -7.18 0.87
C LEU A 27 -3.88 -7.13 -0.67
N HIS A 28 -4.87 -6.55 -1.33
CA HIS A 28 -4.82 -6.34 -2.78
C HIS A 28 -3.69 -5.37 -3.17
N LEU A 29 -3.56 -4.25 -2.46
CA LEU A 29 -2.47 -3.29 -2.64
C LEU A 29 -1.10 -3.94 -2.40
N LEU A 30 -0.96 -4.70 -1.32
CA LEU A 30 0.28 -5.43 -1.01
C LEU A 30 0.66 -6.37 -2.16
N LYS A 31 -0.29 -7.16 -2.65
CA LYS A 31 -0.05 -8.10 -3.74
C LYS A 31 0.31 -7.40 -5.04
N LEU A 32 -0.42 -6.33 -5.39
CA LEU A 32 -0.14 -5.53 -6.59
C LEU A 32 1.24 -4.89 -6.52
N SER A 33 1.56 -4.22 -5.41
CA SER A 33 2.85 -3.55 -5.23
C SER A 33 4.02 -4.53 -5.17
N ALA A 34 3.82 -5.71 -4.57
CA ALA A 34 4.83 -6.77 -4.57
C ALA A 34 5.11 -7.29 -5.99
N ILE A 35 4.08 -7.51 -6.81
CA ILE A 35 4.26 -7.97 -8.20
C ILE A 35 4.97 -6.90 -9.04
N VAL A 36 4.50 -5.66 -8.99
CA VAL A 36 5.06 -4.55 -9.78
C VAL A 36 6.49 -4.23 -9.31
N GLY A 37 6.73 -4.18 -8.00
CA GLY A 37 8.04 -3.99 -7.42
C GLY A 37 9.02 -5.10 -7.80
N SER A 38 8.60 -6.36 -7.73
CA SER A 38 9.43 -7.50 -8.15
C SER A 38 9.75 -7.46 -9.64
N ALA A 39 8.81 -7.08 -10.49
CA ALA A 39 9.05 -6.95 -11.93
C ALA A 39 10.10 -5.86 -12.22
N GLY A 40 9.98 -4.68 -11.59
CA GLY A 40 10.97 -3.61 -11.71
C GLY A 40 12.34 -4.02 -11.19
N LEU A 41 12.39 -4.71 -10.06
CA LEU A 41 13.60 -5.23 -9.45
C LEU A 41 14.31 -6.23 -10.37
N LEU A 42 13.58 -7.15 -11.00
CA LEU A 42 14.14 -8.14 -11.93
C LEU A 42 14.77 -7.47 -13.18
N VAL A 43 14.09 -6.47 -13.73
CA VAL A 43 14.61 -5.71 -14.87
C VAL A 43 15.88 -4.96 -14.49
N ALA A 44 15.88 -4.28 -13.35
CA ALA A 44 17.05 -3.54 -12.87
C ALA A 44 18.21 -4.47 -12.51
N ALA A 45 17.94 -5.64 -11.91
CA ALA A 45 18.95 -6.66 -11.62
C ALA A 45 19.60 -7.24 -12.90
N ALA A 46 18.79 -7.45 -13.95
CA ALA A 46 19.32 -7.88 -15.24
C ALA A 46 20.26 -6.83 -15.84
N LEU A 47 19.91 -5.55 -15.77
CA LEU A 47 20.77 -4.44 -16.23
C LEU A 47 22.05 -4.36 -15.40
N ALA A 48 21.95 -4.49 -14.07
CA ALA A 48 23.10 -4.51 -13.17
C ALA A 48 24.04 -5.68 -13.47
N ALA A 49 23.47 -6.86 -13.76
CA ALA A 49 24.24 -8.04 -14.15
C ALA A 49 25.03 -7.83 -15.46
N LEU A 50 24.44 -7.17 -16.44
CA LEU A 50 25.08 -6.88 -17.73
C LEU A 50 26.16 -5.82 -17.62
N MET A 51 26.03 -4.86 -16.71
CA MET A 51 26.95 -3.72 -16.58
C MET A 51 28.09 -3.97 -15.59
N ASP A 52 27.80 -4.63 -14.48
CA ASP A 52 28.72 -4.78 -13.34
C ASP A 52 28.80 -6.25 -12.83
N GLY A 53 28.26 -7.16 -13.60
CA GLY A 53 28.31 -8.58 -13.32
C GLY A 53 27.46 -9.02 -12.11
N PRO A 54 27.69 -10.24 -11.58
CA PRO A 54 26.87 -10.82 -10.53
C PRO A 54 26.86 -10.01 -9.21
N ALA A 55 27.96 -9.35 -8.87
CA ALA A 55 28.05 -8.54 -7.65
C ALA A 55 27.19 -7.28 -7.74
N GLY A 56 27.11 -6.65 -8.94
CA GLY A 56 26.20 -5.55 -9.20
C GLY A 56 24.73 -5.97 -9.05
N ALA A 57 24.36 -7.08 -9.67
CA ALA A 57 23.00 -7.63 -9.59
C ALA A 57 22.61 -8.00 -8.16
N LEU A 58 23.50 -8.65 -7.41
CA LEU A 58 23.25 -9.01 -6.01
C LEU A 58 23.04 -7.77 -5.16
N SER A 59 23.85 -6.74 -5.36
CA SER A 59 23.74 -5.48 -4.62
C SER A 59 22.42 -4.77 -4.91
N GLU A 60 22.01 -4.74 -6.17
CA GLU A 60 20.73 -4.16 -6.61
C GLU A 60 19.55 -4.90 -5.99
N VAL A 61 19.53 -6.23 -6.07
CA VAL A 61 18.49 -7.08 -5.48
C VAL A 61 18.39 -6.88 -3.97
N LEU A 62 19.51 -6.78 -3.26
CA LEU A 62 19.49 -6.52 -1.82
C LEU A 62 18.91 -5.16 -1.48
N GLY A 63 19.23 -4.11 -2.25
CA GLY A 63 18.65 -2.78 -2.07
C GLY A 63 17.14 -2.78 -2.26
N GLY A 64 16.66 -3.41 -3.32
CA GLY A 64 15.24 -3.50 -3.63
C GLY A 64 14.47 -4.39 -2.64
N LEU A 65 15.00 -5.56 -2.27
CA LEU A 65 14.38 -6.44 -1.27
C LEU A 65 14.24 -5.75 0.09
N LEU A 66 15.23 -4.98 0.51
CA LEU A 66 15.16 -4.21 1.75
C LEU A 66 13.95 -3.27 1.73
N VAL A 67 13.75 -2.53 0.63
CA VAL A 67 12.60 -1.66 0.46
C VAL A 67 11.30 -2.47 0.50
N MET A 68 11.19 -3.58 -0.24
CA MET A 68 10.00 -4.42 -0.28
C MET A 68 9.59 -4.93 1.10
N VAL A 69 10.55 -5.35 1.92
CA VAL A 69 10.30 -5.82 3.29
C VAL A 69 9.72 -4.68 4.13
N PHE A 70 10.35 -3.50 4.13
CA PHE A 70 9.87 -2.36 4.93
C PHE A 70 8.49 -1.87 4.48
N PHE A 71 8.26 -1.78 3.18
CA PHE A 71 6.97 -1.34 2.64
C PHE A 71 5.88 -2.40 2.84
N GLY A 72 6.23 -3.68 2.68
CA GLY A 72 5.33 -4.78 2.94
C GLY A 72 4.88 -4.84 4.40
N ILE A 73 5.80 -4.72 5.35
CA ILE A 73 5.49 -4.64 6.78
C ILE A 73 4.53 -3.47 7.07
N SER A 74 4.74 -2.31 6.45
CA SER A 74 3.84 -1.16 6.62
C SER A 74 2.41 -1.43 6.17
N LEU A 75 2.23 -2.07 5.01
CA LEU A 75 0.89 -2.42 4.53
C LEU A 75 0.23 -3.48 5.41
N LEU A 76 1.01 -4.44 5.94
CA LEU A 76 0.53 -5.42 6.89
C LEU A 76 0.11 -4.78 8.21
N VAL A 77 0.92 -3.87 8.75
CA VAL A 77 0.56 -3.10 9.95
C VAL A 77 -0.72 -2.30 9.70
N GLY A 78 -0.83 -1.61 8.55
CA GLY A 78 -2.04 -0.91 8.14
C GLY A 78 -3.27 -1.82 8.08
N HIS A 79 -3.11 -3.05 7.58
CA HIS A 79 -4.16 -4.05 7.53
C HIS A 79 -4.64 -4.46 8.94
N TYR A 80 -3.71 -4.79 9.85
CA TYR A 80 -4.07 -5.28 11.18
C TYR A 80 -4.62 -4.19 12.10
N VAL A 81 -4.04 -2.98 12.06
CA VAL A 81 -4.44 -1.89 12.97
C VAL A 81 -5.64 -1.12 12.43
N GLY A 82 -5.74 -0.93 11.12
CA GLY A 82 -6.89 -0.27 10.49
C GLY A 82 -8.22 -1.00 10.73
N ARG A 83 -8.18 -2.32 11.01
CA ARG A 83 -9.38 -3.09 11.38
C ARG A 83 -9.92 -2.75 12.77
N ASN A 84 -9.04 -2.38 13.71
CA ASN A 84 -9.40 -2.30 15.12
C ASN A 84 -9.56 -0.87 15.62
N ASN A 85 -9.03 0.14 14.92
CA ASN A 85 -9.08 1.53 15.40
C ASN A 85 -8.95 2.57 14.28
N PRO A 86 -10.04 2.96 13.61
CA PRO A 86 -9.99 3.93 12.51
C PRO A 86 -9.51 5.32 12.95
N SER A 87 -9.73 5.71 14.22
CA SER A 87 -9.30 7.01 14.74
C SER A 87 -7.78 7.11 14.98
N GLY A 88 -7.11 5.97 15.10
CA GLY A 88 -5.65 5.90 15.29
C GLY A 88 -4.83 5.93 13.99
N ALA A 89 -5.47 5.99 12.83
CA ALA A 89 -4.82 5.85 11.53
C ALA A 89 -3.69 6.86 11.30
N ILE A 90 -3.87 8.13 11.68
CA ILE A 90 -2.86 9.18 11.49
C ILE A 90 -1.62 8.91 12.36
N GLY A 91 -1.83 8.59 13.64
CA GLY A 91 -0.73 8.25 14.56
C GLY A 91 0.05 7.02 14.08
N LEU A 92 -0.66 6.03 13.54
CA LEU A 92 -0.06 4.83 12.98
C LEU A 92 0.77 5.13 11.73
N PHE A 93 0.31 6.00 10.83
CA PHE A 93 1.08 6.44 9.67
C PHE A 93 2.40 7.10 10.09
N VAL A 94 2.36 8.01 11.06
CA VAL A 94 3.55 8.68 11.58
C VAL A 94 4.50 7.67 12.22
N ALA A 95 3.99 6.78 13.07
CA ALA A 95 4.80 5.75 13.72
C ALA A 95 5.45 4.80 12.70
N THR A 96 4.69 4.35 11.69
CA THR A 96 5.20 3.46 10.64
C THR A 96 6.25 4.16 9.77
N TYR A 97 6.06 5.44 9.48
CA TYR A 97 7.05 6.24 8.75
C TYR A 97 8.35 6.37 9.55
N PHE A 98 8.23 6.65 10.85
CA PHE A 98 9.39 6.73 11.73
C PHE A 98 10.16 5.40 11.80
N VAL A 99 9.45 4.29 11.97
CA VAL A 99 10.04 2.94 11.98
C VAL A 99 10.74 2.65 10.64
N LYS A 100 10.15 3.05 9.51
CA LYS A 100 10.79 2.90 8.19
C LYS A 100 12.11 3.66 8.11
N VAL A 101 12.10 4.94 8.46
CA VAL A 101 13.29 5.80 8.34
C VAL A 101 14.39 5.32 9.28
N VAL A 102 14.08 5.09 10.56
CA VAL A 102 15.04 4.63 11.54
C VAL A 102 15.52 3.21 11.23
N GLY A 103 14.62 2.29 10.91
CA GLY A 103 14.97 0.91 10.57
C GLY A 103 15.86 0.83 9.33
N PHE A 104 15.56 1.61 8.29
CA PHE A 104 16.39 1.69 7.10
C PHE A 104 17.78 2.24 7.42
N ALA A 105 17.87 3.32 8.20
CA ALA A 105 19.13 3.90 8.61
C ALA A 105 19.97 2.92 9.46
N VAL A 106 19.34 2.21 10.41
CA VAL A 106 20.01 1.22 11.26
C VAL A 106 20.57 0.06 10.41
N ILE A 107 19.79 -0.44 9.45
CA ILE A 107 20.23 -1.55 8.58
C ILE A 107 21.37 -1.09 7.68
N LEU A 108 21.29 0.09 7.07
CA LEU A 108 22.37 0.64 6.26
C LEU A 108 23.66 0.81 7.07
N PHE A 109 23.53 1.26 8.33
CA PHE A 109 24.66 1.43 9.21
C PHE A 109 25.25 0.08 9.67
N ALA A 110 24.39 -0.91 9.96
CA ALA A 110 24.79 -2.25 10.40
C ALA A 110 25.44 -3.08 9.29
N ILE A 111 24.95 -2.97 8.05
CA ILE A 111 25.55 -3.67 6.90
C ILE A 111 26.93 -3.08 6.58
N GLY A 112 27.16 -1.79 6.88
CA GLY A 112 28.42 -1.14 6.56
C GLY A 112 28.66 -1.03 5.05
N ARG A 113 29.92 -1.14 4.65
CA ARG A 113 30.34 -1.16 3.24
C ARG A 113 31.25 -2.36 2.98
N PRO A 114 30.71 -3.58 2.89
CA PRO A 114 31.54 -4.71 2.51
C PRO A 114 32.05 -4.54 1.07
N GLU A 115 33.25 -5.02 0.79
CA GLU A 115 33.92 -4.85 -0.53
C GLU A 115 33.12 -5.41 -1.70
N TRP A 116 32.31 -6.44 -1.47
CA TRP A 116 31.45 -7.05 -2.50
C TRP A 116 30.18 -6.26 -2.81
N LEU A 117 29.81 -5.28 -1.92
CA LEU A 117 28.60 -4.49 -2.08
C LEU A 117 28.87 -3.26 -2.97
N HIS A 118 28.31 -3.29 -4.16
CA HIS A 118 28.33 -2.16 -5.08
C HIS A 118 27.30 -1.13 -4.66
N SER A 119 27.68 -0.16 -3.83
CA SER A 119 26.79 0.84 -3.21
C SER A 119 25.92 1.56 -4.24
N ARG A 120 26.42 1.79 -5.47
CA ARG A 120 25.66 2.42 -6.55
C ARG A 120 24.44 1.57 -6.94
N TRP A 121 24.66 0.27 -7.18
CA TRP A 121 23.58 -0.65 -7.57
C TRP A 121 22.60 -0.90 -6.43
N PHE A 122 23.08 -0.97 -5.21
CA PHE A 122 22.22 -1.07 -4.02
C PHE A 122 21.24 0.13 -3.92
N VAL A 123 21.75 1.36 -4.11
CA VAL A 123 20.90 2.56 -4.08
C VAL A 123 19.95 2.61 -5.28
N ILE A 124 20.39 2.21 -6.48
CA ILE A 124 19.54 2.13 -7.67
C ILE A 124 18.39 1.15 -7.43
N GLY A 125 18.67 -0.06 -6.92
CA GLY A 125 17.66 -1.05 -6.59
C GLY A 125 16.64 -0.56 -5.58
N ALA A 126 17.10 0.12 -4.53
CA ALA A 126 16.23 0.74 -3.56
C ALA A 126 15.32 1.80 -4.20
N ILE A 127 15.86 2.73 -5.00
CA ILE A 127 15.10 3.80 -5.66
C ILE A 127 14.09 3.24 -6.65
N VAL A 128 14.52 2.34 -7.54
CA VAL A 128 13.63 1.70 -8.53
C VAL A 128 12.47 1.02 -7.83
N THR A 129 12.75 0.25 -6.79
CA THR A 129 11.72 -0.46 -6.02
C THR A 129 10.77 0.51 -5.34
N VAL A 130 11.24 1.60 -4.72
CA VAL A 130 10.38 2.63 -4.11
C VAL A 130 9.45 3.22 -5.17
N VAL A 131 9.97 3.64 -6.32
CA VAL A 131 9.17 4.28 -7.38
C VAL A 131 8.11 3.32 -7.91
N MET A 132 8.48 2.07 -8.22
CA MET A 132 7.55 1.07 -8.73
C MET A 132 6.48 0.71 -7.71
N TRP A 133 6.87 0.59 -6.44
CA TRP A 133 5.93 0.31 -5.34
C TRP A 133 4.93 1.44 -5.15
N GLN A 134 5.41 2.69 -5.07
CA GLN A 134 4.54 3.86 -4.91
C GLN A 134 3.60 4.05 -6.10
N ALA A 135 4.08 3.84 -7.32
CA ALA A 135 3.23 3.89 -8.51
C ALA A 135 2.11 2.84 -8.44
N ALA A 136 2.42 1.61 -8.00
CA ALA A 136 1.44 0.54 -7.83
C ALA A 136 0.42 0.87 -6.73
N GLU A 137 0.85 1.42 -5.58
CA GLU A 137 -0.04 1.87 -4.51
C GLU A 137 -0.99 2.98 -4.99
N LEU A 138 -0.46 4.02 -5.63
CA LEU A 138 -1.26 5.12 -6.17
C LEU A 138 -2.30 4.64 -7.19
N TYR A 139 -1.88 3.74 -8.09
CA TYR A 139 -2.79 3.14 -9.08
C TYR A 139 -3.89 2.31 -8.39
N GLY A 140 -3.53 1.48 -7.43
CA GLY A 140 -4.48 0.66 -6.68
C GLY A 140 -5.48 1.49 -5.89
N PHE A 141 -5.04 2.56 -5.23
CA PHE A 141 -5.91 3.49 -4.51
C PHE A 141 -6.84 4.28 -5.47
N SER A 142 -6.34 4.76 -6.60
CA SER A 142 -7.15 5.49 -7.57
C SER A 142 -8.29 4.63 -8.11
N LYS A 143 -8.01 3.36 -8.40
CA LYS A 143 -9.02 2.41 -8.88
C LYS A 143 -10.05 2.05 -7.82
N ALA A 144 -9.64 1.89 -6.56
CA ALA A 144 -10.54 1.62 -5.45
C ALA A 144 -11.52 2.78 -5.22
N ARG A 145 -11.05 4.02 -5.35
CA ARG A 145 -11.87 5.23 -5.17
C ARG A 145 -12.96 5.36 -6.26
N LEU A 146 -12.68 4.97 -7.49
CA LEU A 146 -13.64 5.02 -8.59
C LEU A 146 -14.79 4.03 -8.42
N GLN A 147 -14.57 2.90 -7.74
CA GLN A 147 -15.62 1.90 -7.50
C GLN A 147 -16.63 2.33 -6.44
N THR A 148 -16.27 3.23 -5.53
CA THR A 148 -17.15 3.72 -4.45
C THR A 148 -18.17 4.75 -4.95
N PHE A 149 -17.97 5.34 -6.13
CA PHE A 149 -18.87 6.34 -6.72
C PHE A 149 -19.83 5.77 -7.77
N ASN A 150 -19.67 4.53 -8.19
CA ASN A 150 -20.62 3.84 -9.05
C ASN A 150 -21.60 3.02 -8.20
N ASP A 151 -22.55 3.70 -7.56
CA ASP A 151 -23.67 3.04 -6.90
C ASP A 151 -24.70 2.67 -7.99
N PRO A 152 -24.94 1.36 -8.25
CA PRO A 152 -25.92 0.94 -9.27
C PRO A 152 -27.35 1.36 -8.94
N ASN A 153 -27.63 1.74 -7.70
CA ASN A 153 -28.98 2.10 -7.22
C ASN A 153 -29.36 3.57 -7.45
N SER A 154 -28.45 4.40 -7.99
CA SER A 154 -28.77 5.80 -8.29
C SER A 154 -29.65 5.98 -9.55
N SER A 155 -29.76 4.96 -10.40
CA SER A 155 -30.55 5.00 -11.63
C SER A 155 -32.02 4.62 -11.44
N GLU A 156 -32.39 3.96 -10.35
CA GLU A 156 -33.80 3.57 -10.11
C GLU A 156 -34.64 4.66 -9.43
N ARG A 157 -34.03 5.74 -8.92
CA ARG A 157 -34.77 6.80 -8.20
C ARG A 157 -35.31 7.93 -9.09
N THR A 158 -35.03 7.92 -10.39
CA THR A 158 -35.47 9.01 -11.29
C THR A 158 -36.66 8.61 -12.18
N GLY A 159 -37.27 7.46 -11.96
CA GLY A 159 -38.34 6.90 -12.81
C GLY A 159 -39.79 7.10 -12.31
N ASP A 160 -40.00 7.64 -11.11
CA ASP A 160 -41.36 7.85 -10.57
C ASP A 160 -41.61 9.34 -10.27
N VAL A 161 -41.89 10.11 -11.30
CA VAL A 161 -42.64 11.37 -11.22
C VAL A 161 -43.63 11.44 -12.37
#